data_a01bde9d4c66bfdbd9eafebad9d7a7ca
#
_entry.id   a01bde9d4c66bfdbd9eafebad9d7a7ca
#
_cell.length_a   1.000
_cell.length_b   1.000
_cell.length_c   1.000
_cell.angle_alpha   90.00
_cell.angle_beta   90.00
_cell.angle_gamma   90.00
#
_symmetry.space_group_name_H-M   'P 1'
#
loop_
_entity.id
_entity.type
_entity.pdbx_description
1 polymer ?
#
loop_
_entity_poly.entity_id
_entity_poly.type
_entity_poly.pdbx_seq_one_letter_code
_entity_poly.pdbx_strand_id
1 'polypeptide(L)'
;MKSTFHEKDSRATTILERIHTDVCGPFSVASTTKNRYYVIFVNDFSRKCWILFMQKKSKTFSNFCEFKALVEKESRKQVKALRSDNGGEFISGEFKYFCSAEGIQRELIAPHNPQQNGVAERKNRMIVSAARVMLHFRAFPYTCGLRHATLRFMCKTVVLIEYFT
;
A
#
# COMPACT_ATOMS: atom_id res chain seq x y z
N MET A 1 32.99 2.90 23.50
CA MET A 1 31.56 2.76 23.27
C MET A 1 31.37 2.30 21.82
N LYS A 2 31.01 1.04 21.63
CA LYS A 2 30.76 0.49 20.28
C LYS A 2 29.42 0.98 19.78
N SER A 3 29.40 1.72 18.67
CA SER A 3 28.18 2.07 17.97
C SER A 3 27.55 0.77 17.45
N THR A 4 26.35 0.46 17.93
CA THR A 4 25.50 -0.60 17.41
C THR A 4 25.24 -0.31 15.94
N PHE A 5 25.84 -1.08 15.04
CA PHE A 5 25.45 -1.12 13.65
C PHE A 5 23.96 -1.49 13.58
N HIS A 6 23.12 -0.58 13.10
CA HIS A 6 21.75 -0.90 12.77
C HIS A 6 21.77 -2.03 11.73
N GLU A 7 21.22 -3.15 12.12
CA GLU A 7 21.04 -4.31 11.26
C GLU A 7 20.38 -3.84 9.96
N LYS A 8 21.08 -4.03 8.85
CA LYS A 8 20.61 -3.61 7.53
C LYS A 8 19.34 -4.38 7.26
N ASP A 9 18.20 -3.70 7.25
CA ASP A 9 16.88 -4.28 7.09
C ASP A 9 16.86 -5.17 5.84
N SER A 10 16.88 -6.50 6.03
CA SER A 10 16.98 -7.45 4.96
C SER A 10 15.68 -7.48 4.17
N ARG A 11 15.79 -7.49 2.85
CA ARG A 11 14.64 -7.64 1.95
C ARG A 11 14.00 -9.03 2.14
N ALA A 12 12.67 -9.09 2.06
CA ALA A 12 11.95 -10.36 2.07
C ALA A 12 12.41 -11.29 0.95
N THR A 13 12.51 -12.58 1.26
CA THR A 13 13.00 -13.63 0.35
C THR A 13 11.86 -14.36 -0.36
N THR A 14 10.64 -14.26 0.17
CA THR A 14 9.45 -14.91 -0.40
C THR A 14 8.26 -13.96 -0.46
N ILE A 15 7.25 -14.35 -1.27
CA ILE A 15 6.00 -13.58 -1.35
C ILE A 15 5.25 -13.66 -0.01
N LEU A 16 4.59 -12.55 0.37
CA LEU A 16 3.83 -12.36 1.61
C LEU A 16 4.65 -12.46 2.91
N GLU A 17 5.97 -12.61 2.83
CA GLU A 17 6.82 -12.58 4.01
C GLU A 17 6.76 -11.22 4.72
N ARG A 18 6.76 -10.13 3.95
CA ARG A 18 6.57 -8.76 4.46
C ARG A 18 5.71 -7.94 3.51
N ILE A 19 4.70 -7.30 4.07
CA ILE A 19 3.85 -6.34 3.39
C ILE A 19 4.11 -4.95 3.97
N HIS A 20 4.46 -3.99 3.13
CA HIS A 20 4.49 -2.58 3.51
C HIS A 20 3.13 -1.97 3.24
N THR A 21 2.67 -1.10 4.13
CA THR A 21 1.40 -0.40 3.98
C THR A 21 1.52 1.07 4.36
N ASP A 22 0.69 1.88 3.74
CA ASP A 22 0.58 3.31 4.02
C ASP A 22 -0.81 3.80 3.59
N VAL A 23 -1.32 4.85 4.24
CA VAL A 23 -2.61 5.49 3.93
C VAL A 23 -2.36 6.86 3.34
N CYS A 24 -2.86 7.08 2.13
CA CYS A 24 -2.75 8.36 1.43
C CYS A 24 -4.09 9.10 1.40
N GLY A 25 -4.04 10.41 1.65
CA GLY A 25 -5.19 11.32 1.69
C GLY A 25 -5.22 12.15 2.99
N PRO A 26 -6.24 13.03 3.19
CA PRO A 26 -7.42 13.19 2.33
C PRO A 26 -7.10 13.93 1.02
N PHE A 27 -7.68 13.47 -0.08
CA PHE A 27 -7.63 14.22 -1.33
C PHE A 27 -8.63 15.38 -1.29
N SER A 28 -8.24 16.53 -1.85
CA SER A 28 -9.10 17.72 -1.91
C SER A 28 -10.37 17.49 -2.72
N VAL A 29 -10.28 16.66 -3.76
CA VAL A 29 -11.41 16.25 -4.59
C VAL A 29 -11.72 14.80 -4.31
N ALA A 30 -12.95 14.53 -3.89
CA ALA A 30 -13.43 13.15 -3.75
C ALA A 30 -13.68 12.53 -5.12
N SER A 31 -13.51 11.20 -5.23
CA SER A 31 -13.92 10.47 -6.43
C SER A 31 -15.45 10.49 -6.60
N THR A 32 -15.94 10.01 -7.76
CA THR A 32 -17.39 9.82 -8.01
C THR A 32 -18.06 8.95 -6.94
N THR A 33 -17.31 8.01 -6.34
CA THR A 33 -17.72 7.14 -5.23
C THR A 33 -17.49 7.76 -3.85
N LYS A 34 -17.19 9.07 -3.77
CA LYS A 34 -16.91 9.84 -2.53
C LYS A 34 -15.67 9.37 -1.76
N ASN A 35 -14.78 8.59 -2.37
CA ASN A 35 -13.53 8.18 -1.74
C ASN A 35 -12.56 9.36 -1.66
N ARG A 36 -11.98 9.58 -0.49
CA ARG A 36 -11.01 10.64 -0.20
C ARG A 36 -9.65 10.11 0.23
N TYR A 37 -9.54 8.80 0.44
CA TYR A 37 -8.33 8.12 0.87
C TYR A 37 -8.13 6.86 0.05
N TYR A 38 -6.92 6.34 0.05
CA TYR A 38 -6.65 4.94 -0.27
C TYR A 38 -5.60 4.37 0.69
N VAL A 39 -5.65 3.07 0.88
CA VAL A 39 -4.56 2.31 1.50
C VAL A 39 -3.81 1.56 0.41
N ILE A 40 -2.49 1.53 0.53
CA ILE A 40 -1.62 0.74 -0.34
C ILE A 40 -1.01 -0.42 0.44
N PHE A 41 -0.95 -1.58 -0.18
CA PHE A 41 -0.21 -2.74 0.29
C PHE A 41 0.85 -3.09 -0.75
N VAL A 42 2.10 -3.21 -0.33
CA VAL A 42 3.23 -3.50 -1.22
C VAL A 42 3.95 -4.74 -0.71
N ASN A 43 3.98 -5.78 -1.53
CA ASN A 43 4.76 -6.98 -1.22
C ASN A 43 6.27 -6.66 -1.36
N ASP A 44 7.04 -6.87 -0.31
CA ASP A 44 8.46 -6.52 -0.29
C ASP A 44 9.30 -7.33 -1.29
N PHE A 45 8.97 -8.60 -1.48
CA PHE A 45 9.69 -9.48 -2.41
C PHE A 45 9.39 -9.14 -3.87
N SER A 46 8.12 -9.18 -4.27
CA SER A 46 7.70 -9.03 -5.68
C SER A 46 7.52 -7.58 -6.14
N ARG A 47 7.41 -6.64 -5.19
CA ARG A 47 7.04 -5.23 -5.42
C ARG A 47 5.65 -5.04 -6.05
N LYS A 48 4.86 -6.10 -6.15
CA LYS A 48 3.43 -6.03 -6.50
C LYS A 48 2.72 -5.18 -5.45
N CYS A 49 1.83 -4.31 -5.90
CA CYS A 49 1.07 -3.47 -4.99
C CYS A 49 -0.43 -3.56 -5.29
N TRP A 50 -1.20 -3.36 -4.24
CA TRP A 50 -2.66 -3.30 -4.26
C TRP A 50 -3.09 -1.98 -3.67
N ILE A 51 -4.12 -1.38 -4.23
CA ILE A 51 -4.68 -0.10 -3.79
C ILE A 51 -6.17 -0.33 -3.54
N LEU A 52 -6.62 0.01 -2.34
CA LEU A 52 -8.02 -0.04 -1.97
C LEU A 52 -8.47 1.36 -1.58
N PHE A 53 -9.50 1.85 -2.29
CA PHE A 53 -10.07 3.17 -2.03
C PHE A 53 -11.02 3.15 -0.85
N MET A 54 -11.09 4.26 -0.11
CA MET A 54 -11.93 4.38 1.07
C MET A 54 -12.38 5.81 1.32
N GLN A 55 -13.56 5.94 1.92
CA GLN A 55 -14.11 7.25 2.28
C GLN A 55 -13.53 7.80 3.58
N LYS A 56 -13.16 6.91 4.52
CA LYS A 56 -12.66 7.25 5.86
C LYS A 56 -11.45 6.37 6.20
N LYS A 57 -10.49 6.92 6.91
CA LYS A 57 -9.32 6.17 7.43
C LYS A 57 -9.69 4.99 8.34
N SER A 58 -10.83 5.06 9.03
CA SER A 58 -11.34 3.97 9.87
C SER A 58 -11.64 2.67 9.10
N LYS A 59 -11.72 2.72 7.77
CA LYS A 59 -11.88 1.54 6.92
C LYS A 59 -10.56 0.80 6.63
N THR A 60 -9.42 1.30 7.09
CA THR A 60 -8.12 0.68 6.85
C THR A 60 -8.06 -0.76 7.35
N PHE A 61 -8.63 -1.04 8.52
CA PHE A 61 -8.66 -2.38 9.09
C PHE A 61 -9.48 -3.36 8.24
N SER A 62 -10.72 -3.01 7.87
CA SER A 62 -11.55 -3.87 7.01
C SER A 62 -10.89 -4.12 5.66
N ASN A 63 -10.29 -3.09 5.05
CA ASN A 63 -9.54 -3.22 3.80
C ASN A 63 -8.32 -4.15 3.94
N PHE A 64 -7.66 -4.13 5.08
CA PHE A 64 -6.56 -5.07 5.35
C PHE A 64 -7.04 -6.52 5.43
N CYS A 65 -8.17 -6.77 6.11
CA CYS A 65 -8.75 -8.11 6.20
C CYS A 65 -9.16 -8.65 4.81
N GLU A 66 -9.78 -7.82 3.98
CA GLU A 66 -10.15 -8.17 2.60
C GLU A 66 -8.91 -8.45 1.73
N PHE A 67 -7.92 -7.56 1.78
CA PHE A 67 -6.65 -7.75 1.08
C PHE A 67 -5.98 -9.06 1.49
N LYS A 68 -5.87 -9.32 2.81
CA LYS A 68 -5.25 -10.53 3.34
C LYS A 68 -5.94 -11.79 2.82
N ALA A 69 -7.28 -11.85 2.95
CA ALA A 69 -8.06 -12.99 2.48
C ALA A 69 -7.85 -13.26 0.98
N LEU A 70 -7.80 -12.20 0.16
CA LEU A 70 -7.57 -12.30 -1.28
C LEU A 70 -6.18 -12.86 -1.60
N VAL A 71 -5.12 -12.23 -1.08
CA VAL A 71 -3.75 -12.57 -1.46
C VAL A 71 -3.32 -13.92 -0.93
N GLU A 72 -3.80 -14.32 0.24
CA GLU A 72 -3.52 -15.64 0.81
C GLU A 72 -4.21 -16.75 0.03
N LYS A 73 -5.46 -16.50 -0.42
CA LYS A 73 -6.19 -17.42 -1.29
C LYS A 73 -5.51 -17.59 -2.64
N GLU A 74 -5.06 -16.49 -3.26
CA GLU A 74 -4.37 -16.49 -4.56
C GLU A 74 -3.01 -17.22 -4.48
N SER A 75 -2.22 -16.92 -3.47
CA SER A 75 -0.84 -17.39 -3.37
C SER A 75 -0.67 -18.72 -2.62
N ARG A 76 -1.69 -19.15 -1.87
CA ARG A 76 -1.63 -20.26 -0.90
C ARG A 76 -0.52 -20.07 0.15
N LYS A 77 -0.18 -18.83 0.46
CA LYS A 77 0.79 -18.44 1.49
C LYS A 77 0.16 -17.43 2.43
N GLN A 78 0.67 -17.34 3.65
CA GLN A 78 0.18 -16.41 4.68
C GLN A 78 1.04 -15.15 4.75
N VAL A 79 0.42 -14.03 5.10
CA VAL A 79 1.11 -12.80 5.45
C VAL A 79 1.82 -12.99 6.78
N LYS A 80 3.16 -12.86 6.81
CA LYS A 80 3.94 -13.06 8.04
C LYS A 80 4.22 -11.76 8.79
N ALA A 81 4.47 -10.67 8.07
CA ALA A 81 4.77 -9.38 8.69
C ALA A 81 4.05 -8.24 7.95
N LEU A 82 3.55 -7.29 8.75
CA LEU A 82 2.96 -6.05 8.26
C LEU A 82 3.78 -4.87 8.79
N ARG A 83 4.38 -4.12 7.85
CA ARG A 83 5.14 -2.91 8.16
C ARG A 83 4.33 -1.68 7.83
N SER A 84 4.08 -0.84 8.83
CA SER A 84 3.34 0.42 8.70
C SER A 84 4.02 1.54 9.50
N ASP A 85 3.59 2.77 9.25
CA ASP A 85 3.86 3.86 10.18
C ASP A 85 3.05 3.69 11.50
N ASN A 86 3.24 4.64 12.44
CA ASN A 86 2.50 4.71 13.69
C ASN A 86 1.15 5.45 13.54
N GLY A 87 0.55 5.47 12.36
CA GLY A 87 -0.75 6.08 12.13
C GLY A 87 -1.83 5.44 13.01
N GLY A 88 -2.76 6.26 13.51
CA GLY A 88 -3.85 5.80 14.39
C GLY A 88 -4.66 4.65 13.81
N GLU A 89 -4.76 4.58 12.49
CA GLU A 89 -5.43 3.53 11.73
C GLU A 89 -4.79 2.14 11.90
N PHE A 90 -3.47 2.08 12.17
CA PHE A 90 -2.73 0.84 12.34
C PHE A 90 -2.48 0.46 13.79
N ILE A 91 -2.66 1.38 14.77
CA ILE A 91 -2.39 1.11 16.18
C ILE A 91 -3.63 0.78 16.99
N SER A 92 -4.82 0.71 16.37
CA SER A 92 -6.05 0.35 17.07
C SER A 92 -5.95 -1.01 17.77
N GLY A 93 -6.67 -1.16 18.90
CA GLY A 93 -6.72 -2.41 19.66
C GLY A 93 -7.22 -3.58 18.81
N GLU A 94 -8.23 -3.33 17.98
CA GLU A 94 -8.80 -4.31 17.05
C GLU A 94 -7.76 -4.82 16.05
N PHE A 95 -7.00 -3.91 15.43
CA PHE A 95 -5.92 -4.25 14.50
C PHE A 95 -4.82 -5.06 15.17
N LYS A 96 -4.44 -4.65 16.38
CA LYS A 96 -3.43 -5.35 17.19
C LYS A 96 -3.88 -6.78 17.53
N TYR A 97 -5.11 -6.93 18.02
CA TYR A 97 -5.69 -8.22 18.37
C TYR A 97 -5.74 -9.15 17.17
N PHE A 98 -6.25 -8.67 16.03
CA PHE A 98 -6.34 -9.45 14.80
C PHE A 98 -4.97 -9.94 14.32
N CYS A 99 -3.97 -9.06 14.24
CA CYS A 99 -2.63 -9.46 13.81
C CYS A 99 -2.03 -10.51 14.75
N SER A 100 -2.25 -10.37 16.06
CA SER A 100 -1.79 -11.34 17.06
C SER A 100 -2.47 -12.71 16.90
N ALA A 101 -3.78 -12.72 16.67
CA ALA A 101 -4.56 -13.94 16.45
C ALA A 101 -4.16 -14.67 15.16
N GLU A 102 -3.84 -13.92 14.12
CA GLU A 102 -3.42 -14.45 12.81
C GLU A 102 -1.89 -14.73 12.72
N GLY A 103 -1.14 -14.51 13.78
CA GLY A 103 0.31 -14.72 13.81
C GLY A 103 1.09 -13.73 12.95
N ILE A 104 0.54 -12.55 12.66
CA ILE A 104 1.18 -11.51 11.84
C ILE A 104 2.06 -10.63 12.71
N GLN A 105 3.36 -10.60 12.43
CA GLN A 105 4.29 -9.69 13.09
C GLN A 105 4.03 -8.25 12.64
N ARG A 106 3.81 -7.35 13.60
CA ARG A 106 3.66 -5.92 13.31
C ARG A 106 4.99 -5.21 13.44
N GLU A 107 5.46 -4.63 12.35
CA GLU A 107 6.69 -3.83 12.27
C GLU A 107 6.30 -2.35 12.20
N LEU A 108 6.16 -1.70 13.36
CA LEU A 108 5.85 -0.27 13.43
C LEU A 108 7.14 0.54 13.27
N ILE A 109 7.13 1.46 12.32
CA ILE A 109 8.27 2.31 12.01
C ILE A 109 8.27 3.50 12.96
N ALA A 110 9.39 3.72 13.65
CA ALA A 110 9.54 4.87 14.51
C ALA A 110 9.49 6.19 13.71
N PRO A 111 8.89 7.27 14.24
CA PRO A 111 8.72 8.55 13.54
C PRO A 111 10.02 9.20 13.05
N HIS A 112 11.15 8.79 13.56
CA HIS A 112 12.48 9.36 13.25
C HIS A 112 13.32 8.49 12.32
N ASN A 113 12.79 7.43 11.72
CA ASN A 113 13.52 6.57 10.79
C ASN A 113 12.79 6.43 9.44
N PRO A 114 12.73 7.50 8.62
CA PRO A 114 11.96 7.51 7.36
C PRO A 114 12.48 6.51 6.32
N GLN A 115 13.69 5.99 6.48
CA GLN A 115 14.27 5.01 5.55
C GLN A 115 13.51 3.67 5.57
N GLN A 116 12.87 3.32 6.68
CA GLN A 116 12.16 2.04 6.83
C GLN A 116 10.79 2.01 6.14
N ASN A 117 10.10 3.15 5.97
CA ASN A 117 8.85 3.22 5.19
C ASN A 117 9.04 3.57 3.71
N GLY A 118 10.29 3.75 3.30
CA GLY A 118 10.63 4.21 1.96
C GLY A 118 10.07 3.35 0.80
N VAL A 119 9.64 2.12 1.05
CA VAL A 119 9.02 1.26 0.02
C VAL A 119 7.61 1.74 -0.29
N ALA A 120 6.73 1.87 0.72
CA ALA A 120 5.36 2.33 0.54
C ALA A 120 5.33 3.80 0.10
N GLU A 121 6.14 4.67 0.69
CA GLU A 121 6.24 6.09 0.33
C GLU A 121 6.67 6.30 -1.13
N ARG A 122 7.70 5.59 -1.59
CA ARG A 122 8.13 5.67 -3.00
C ARG A 122 7.06 5.19 -3.96
N LYS A 123 6.33 4.11 -3.59
CA LYS A 123 5.20 3.62 -4.39
C LYS A 123 4.07 4.64 -4.41
N ASN A 124 3.69 5.20 -3.28
CA ASN A 124 2.69 6.27 -3.19
C ASN A 124 3.06 7.46 -4.07
N ARG A 125 4.29 7.94 -3.98
CA ARG A 125 4.79 9.05 -4.81
C ARG A 125 4.70 8.74 -6.29
N MET A 126 5.10 7.54 -6.70
CA MET A 126 5.01 7.09 -8.09
C MET A 126 3.57 7.03 -8.58
N ILE A 127 2.64 6.49 -7.77
CA ILE A 127 1.21 6.35 -8.12
C ILE A 127 0.58 7.74 -8.28
N VAL A 128 0.79 8.64 -7.32
CA VAL A 128 0.26 10.01 -7.37
C VAL A 128 0.83 10.77 -8.58
N SER A 129 2.12 10.63 -8.86
CA SER A 129 2.75 11.24 -10.04
C SER A 129 2.16 10.71 -11.34
N ALA A 130 1.99 9.40 -11.46
CA ALA A 130 1.38 8.79 -12.64
C ALA A 130 -0.09 9.21 -12.83
N ALA A 131 -0.85 9.28 -11.74
CA ALA A 131 -2.24 9.77 -11.77
C ALA A 131 -2.31 11.23 -12.25
N ARG A 132 -1.43 12.11 -11.75
CA ARG A 132 -1.34 13.51 -12.20
C ARG A 132 -1.02 13.62 -13.68
N VAL A 133 -0.05 12.85 -14.15
CA VAL A 133 0.32 12.81 -15.58
C VAL A 133 -0.87 12.36 -16.42
N MET A 134 -1.59 11.31 -16.03
CA MET A 134 -2.78 10.85 -16.76
C MET A 134 -3.91 11.88 -16.79
N LEU A 135 -4.14 12.58 -15.69
CA LEU A 135 -5.14 13.66 -15.63
C LEU A 135 -4.73 14.83 -16.53
N HIS A 136 -3.45 15.18 -16.57
CA HIS A 136 -2.94 16.24 -17.43
C HIS A 136 -3.10 15.87 -18.92
N PHE A 137 -2.79 14.63 -19.31
CA PHE A 137 -3.00 14.16 -20.68
C PHE A 137 -4.49 14.03 -21.07
N ARG A 138 -5.41 13.87 -20.11
CA ARG A 138 -6.86 13.88 -20.40
C ARG A 138 -7.36 15.26 -20.85
N ALA A 139 -6.68 16.32 -20.44
CA ALA A 139 -6.97 17.69 -20.88
C ALA A 139 -6.46 18.00 -22.32
N PHE A 140 -5.60 17.14 -22.90
CA PHE A 140 -5.11 17.28 -24.27
C PHE A 140 -5.73 16.24 -25.20
N PRO A 141 -6.44 16.63 -26.27
CA PRO A 141 -7.25 15.70 -27.06
C PRO A 141 -6.44 14.82 -27.97
N TYR A 142 -5.33 14.63 -28.20
CA TYR A 142 -4.64 13.73 -29.16
C TYR A 142 -3.12 13.51 -28.91
N THR A 143 -2.78 12.49 -28.14
CA THR A 143 -1.51 11.74 -28.34
C THR A 143 -1.67 10.29 -27.94
N CYS A 144 -2.04 9.45 -28.89
CA CYS A 144 -2.45 8.05 -28.70
C CYS A 144 -1.33 7.11 -28.18
N GLY A 145 -0.06 7.39 -28.41
CA GLY A 145 1.05 6.48 -28.11
C GLY A 145 1.45 6.41 -26.63
N LEU A 146 1.50 7.55 -25.93
CA LEU A 146 1.93 7.61 -24.52
C LEU A 146 0.87 7.05 -23.54
N ARG A 147 -0.42 7.14 -23.88
CA ARG A 147 -1.50 6.58 -23.08
C ARG A 147 -1.38 5.07 -22.89
N HIS A 148 -1.02 4.34 -23.94
CA HIS A 148 -0.90 2.87 -23.90
C HIS A 148 0.29 2.42 -23.04
N ALA A 149 1.40 3.13 -23.08
CA ALA A 149 2.58 2.79 -22.30
C ALA A 149 2.36 3.04 -20.80
N THR A 150 1.73 4.16 -20.42
CA THR A 150 1.47 4.52 -19.02
C THR A 150 0.41 3.63 -18.39
N LEU A 151 -0.68 3.33 -19.12
CA LEU A 151 -1.71 2.38 -18.69
C LEU A 151 -1.16 0.95 -18.58
N ARG A 152 -0.35 0.48 -19.53
CA ARG A 152 0.31 -0.84 -19.43
C ARG A 152 1.29 -0.93 -18.27
N PHE A 153 2.01 0.15 -17.96
CA PHE A 153 2.91 0.18 -16.82
C PHE A 153 2.14 0.09 -15.49
N MET A 154 1.01 0.80 -15.36
CA MET A 154 0.17 0.71 -14.17
C MET A 154 -0.54 -0.65 -14.05
N CYS A 155 -1.09 -1.20 -15.13
CA CYS A 155 -1.72 -2.52 -15.11
C CYS A 155 -0.75 -3.67 -14.78
N LYS A 156 0.54 -3.54 -15.09
CA LYS A 156 1.55 -4.54 -14.71
C LYS A 156 2.02 -4.41 -13.27
N THR A 157 1.94 -3.23 -12.67
CA THR A 157 2.57 -2.91 -11.39
C THR A 157 1.55 -2.71 -10.27
N VAL A 158 0.30 -2.36 -10.60
CA VAL A 158 -0.76 -2.02 -9.65
C VAL A 158 -1.99 -2.86 -9.96
N VAL A 159 -2.40 -3.69 -9.04
CA VAL A 159 -3.71 -4.32 -9.07
C VAL A 159 -4.66 -3.37 -8.35
N LEU A 160 -5.49 -2.67 -9.12
CA LEU A 160 -6.60 -1.89 -8.59
C LEU A 160 -7.71 -2.87 -8.21
N ILE A 161 -7.99 -2.99 -6.94
CA ILE A 161 -9.18 -3.66 -6.46
C ILE A 161 -10.24 -2.57 -6.29
N GLU A 162 -10.97 -2.28 -7.38
CA GLU A 162 -12.24 -1.57 -7.29
C GLU A 162 -13.31 -2.60 -6.96
N TYR A 163 -13.83 -2.56 -5.74
CA TYR A 163 -15.12 -3.19 -5.47
C TYR A 163 -16.20 -2.33 -6.10
N PHE A 164 -16.75 -2.80 -7.21
CA PHE A 164 -18.05 -2.36 -7.71
C PHE A 164 -19.10 -2.92 -6.74
N THR A 165 -19.72 -2.06 -5.97
CA THR A 165 -21.06 -2.27 -5.40
C THR A 165 -22.05 -1.52 -6.22
#